data_4fbce86c251220629b6131447e6beafa
#
_entry.id   4fbce86c251220629b6131447e6beafa
#
_cell.length_a   1.000
_cell.length_b   1.000
_cell.length_c   1.000
_cell.angle_alpha   90.00
_cell.angle_beta   90.00
_cell.angle_gamma   90.00
#
_symmetry.space_group_name_H-M   'P 1'
#
loop_
_entity.id
_entity.type
_entity.pdbx_description
1 polymer ?
#
loop_
_entity_poly.entity_id
_entity_poly.type
_entity_poly.pdbx_seq_one_letter_code
_entity_poly.pdbx_strand_id
1 'polypeptide(L)'
;MKNYYSSNPTFYLGIDCIIFGFNEGEISLLLLKRNFEPAMGEWSLMGGFVQKDESVDDAAKRVLAELTGLENVYMEQVGAFGAIDRDPGERVVSIAYYALININEYDRELVQKHNAYWVNINELPALIFDHPEMVDKAREMMKQKASVEPIGFNLLPKLFTLSQLQSLYEAISVSYTHLRAHET
;
A
#
# COMPACT_ATOMS: atom_id res chain seq x y z
N MET A 1 -34.57 -1.97 -13.17
CA MET A 1 -33.66 -3.11 -13.35
C MET A 1 -34.07 -4.22 -12.39
N LYS A 2 -34.28 -5.46 -12.85
CA LYS A 2 -34.63 -6.58 -11.94
C LYS A 2 -33.41 -6.90 -11.08
N ASN A 3 -33.55 -6.85 -9.76
CA ASN A 3 -32.50 -7.26 -8.85
C ASN A 3 -32.56 -8.79 -8.64
N TYR A 4 -31.75 -9.52 -9.39
CA TYR A 4 -31.69 -10.99 -9.34
C TYR A 4 -31.04 -11.54 -8.07
N TYR A 5 -30.33 -10.68 -7.31
CA TYR A 5 -29.53 -11.08 -6.15
C TYR A 5 -30.05 -10.48 -4.85
N SER A 6 -31.29 -9.99 -4.82
CA SER A 6 -31.88 -9.29 -3.65
C SER A 6 -31.95 -10.14 -2.36
N SER A 7 -31.87 -11.47 -2.48
CA SER A 7 -31.86 -12.39 -1.34
C SER A 7 -30.45 -12.69 -0.80
N ASN A 8 -29.40 -12.20 -1.48
CA ASN A 8 -28.02 -12.43 -1.06
C ASN A 8 -27.51 -11.25 -0.21
N PRO A 9 -26.62 -11.51 0.76
CA PRO A 9 -26.00 -10.44 1.53
C PRO A 9 -25.13 -9.57 0.62
N THR A 10 -25.07 -8.28 0.93
CA THR A 10 -24.19 -7.31 0.28
C THR A 10 -23.10 -6.87 1.26
N PHE A 11 -21.89 -6.67 0.76
CA PHE A 11 -20.74 -6.22 1.54
C PHE A 11 -20.12 -5.00 0.88
N TYR A 12 -19.42 -4.21 1.68
CA TYR A 12 -18.54 -3.17 1.12
C TYR A 12 -17.30 -3.79 0.52
N LEU A 13 -16.87 -3.25 -0.62
CA LEU A 13 -15.61 -3.62 -1.27
C LEU A 13 -14.63 -2.47 -1.15
N GLY A 14 -13.58 -2.70 -0.36
CA GLY A 14 -12.51 -1.74 -0.13
C GLY A 14 -11.31 -1.98 -1.04
N ILE A 15 -10.48 -0.96 -1.17
CA ILE A 15 -9.12 -0.99 -1.71
C ILE A 15 -8.19 -0.48 -0.64
N ASP A 16 -7.08 -1.17 -0.39
CA ASP A 16 -5.97 -0.70 0.42
C ASP A 16 -4.69 -0.68 -0.42
N CYS A 17 -4.02 0.48 -0.47
CA CYS A 17 -2.80 0.69 -1.22
C CYS A 17 -1.58 0.73 -0.30
N ILE A 18 -0.65 -0.20 -0.50
CA ILE A 18 0.65 -0.27 0.15
C ILE A 18 1.65 0.46 -0.76
N ILE A 19 1.99 1.70 -0.46
CA ILE A 19 2.79 2.55 -1.33
C ILE A 19 4.22 2.58 -0.83
N PHE A 20 5.11 1.90 -1.54
CA PHE A 20 6.54 1.88 -1.25
C PHE A 20 7.27 2.99 -1.98
N GLY A 21 8.23 3.60 -1.29
CA GLY A 21 9.19 4.53 -1.83
C GLY A 21 10.61 4.18 -1.37
N PHE A 22 11.61 4.66 -2.09
CA PHE A 22 13.01 4.44 -1.76
C PHE A 22 13.74 5.78 -1.66
N ASN A 23 14.47 5.97 -0.57
CA ASN A 23 15.30 7.14 -0.36
C ASN A 23 16.54 6.79 0.48
N GLU A 24 17.71 7.24 0.04
CA GLU A 24 18.99 7.15 0.78
C GLU A 24 19.32 5.75 1.33
N GLY A 25 19.02 4.70 0.56
CA GLY A 25 19.32 3.31 0.94
C GLY A 25 18.23 2.64 1.77
N GLU A 26 17.10 3.28 2.00
CA GLU A 26 16.00 2.76 2.82
C GLU A 26 14.69 2.70 2.06
N ILE A 27 13.91 1.65 2.31
CA ILE A 27 12.53 1.55 1.86
C ILE A 27 11.63 2.24 2.88
N SER A 28 10.75 3.08 2.39
CA SER A 28 9.71 3.74 3.19
C SER A 28 8.33 3.35 2.71
N LEU A 29 7.36 3.41 3.61
CA LEU A 29 5.95 3.20 3.37
C LEU A 29 5.19 4.50 3.58
N LEU A 30 4.31 4.86 2.67
CA LEU A 30 3.43 6.02 2.82
C LEU A 30 2.23 5.62 3.68
N LEU A 31 2.11 6.21 4.85
CA LEU A 31 1.05 5.96 5.82
C LEU A 31 0.19 7.18 6.03
N LEU A 32 -1.09 6.95 6.28
CA LEU A 32 -2.08 7.96 6.63
C LEU A 32 -2.29 7.96 8.15
N LYS A 33 -2.26 9.14 8.76
CA LYS A 33 -2.78 9.31 10.11
C LYS A 33 -4.25 9.72 10.03
N ARG A 34 -5.15 8.83 10.44
CA ARG A 34 -6.60 8.98 10.23
C ARG A 34 -7.15 10.21 10.96
N ASN A 35 -7.99 10.95 10.26
CA ASN A 35 -8.75 12.08 10.84
C ASN A 35 -10.27 11.82 10.85
N PHE A 36 -10.68 10.55 10.71
CA PHE A 36 -12.07 10.08 10.65
C PHE A 36 -12.22 8.71 11.31
N GLU A 37 -13.45 8.37 11.71
CA GLU A 37 -13.79 7.06 12.29
C GLU A 37 -13.99 5.98 11.20
N PRO A 38 -13.82 4.70 11.54
CA PRO A 38 -13.28 4.16 12.79
C PRO A 38 -11.77 4.42 12.92
N ALA A 39 -11.25 4.35 14.15
CA ALA A 39 -9.82 4.47 14.48
C ALA A 39 -9.22 5.87 14.17
N MET A 40 -9.94 6.94 14.53
CA MET A 40 -9.43 8.31 14.44
C MET A 40 -8.10 8.48 15.20
N GLY A 41 -7.10 9.12 14.59
CA GLY A 41 -5.78 9.34 15.16
C GLY A 41 -4.80 8.17 15.02
N GLU A 42 -5.25 7.02 14.56
CA GLU A 42 -4.41 5.84 14.35
C GLU A 42 -3.76 5.83 12.96
N TRP A 43 -2.73 5.01 12.79
CA TRP A 43 -2.03 4.85 11.53
C TRP A 43 -2.68 3.78 10.64
N SER A 44 -2.84 4.11 9.36
CA SER A 44 -3.42 3.19 8.39
C SER A 44 -2.72 3.24 7.03
N LEU A 45 -2.97 2.21 6.23
CA LEU A 45 -2.72 2.27 4.79
C LEU A 45 -3.67 3.28 4.13
N MET A 46 -3.34 3.66 2.92
CA MET A 46 -4.17 4.47 2.05
C MET A 46 -5.27 3.61 1.44
N GLY A 47 -6.54 4.01 1.60
CA GLY A 47 -7.65 3.20 1.11
C GLY A 47 -8.85 3.99 0.64
N GLY A 48 -9.79 3.27 0.04
CA GLY A 48 -11.06 3.80 -0.43
C GLY A 48 -12.02 2.67 -0.79
N PHE A 49 -13.26 3.01 -1.10
CA PHE A 49 -14.24 2.02 -1.56
C PHE A 49 -14.34 2.00 -3.08
N VAL A 50 -14.53 0.80 -3.64
CA VAL A 50 -14.81 0.61 -5.06
C VAL A 50 -16.19 1.19 -5.38
N GLN A 51 -16.27 1.99 -6.44
CA GLN A 51 -17.49 2.60 -6.92
C GLN A 51 -18.20 1.70 -7.93
N LYS A 52 -19.46 2.01 -8.23
CA LYS A 52 -20.32 1.13 -9.06
C LYS A 52 -19.90 1.03 -10.53
N ASP A 53 -19.16 2.01 -11.01
CA ASP A 53 -18.79 2.21 -12.39
C ASP A 53 -17.30 2.05 -12.68
N GLU A 54 -16.57 1.48 -11.73
CA GLU A 54 -15.14 1.19 -11.88
C GLU A 54 -14.79 -0.26 -11.55
N SER A 55 -13.70 -0.76 -12.12
CA SER A 55 -13.08 -2.02 -11.72
C SER A 55 -12.26 -1.85 -10.45
N VAL A 56 -11.87 -2.96 -9.80
CA VAL A 56 -10.97 -2.91 -8.63
C VAL A 56 -9.60 -2.32 -8.99
N ASP A 57 -9.10 -2.58 -10.19
CA ASP A 57 -7.83 -2.01 -10.68
C ASP A 57 -7.93 -0.51 -10.92
N ASP A 58 -9.07 -0.03 -11.45
CA ASP A 58 -9.30 1.40 -11.65
C ASP A 58 -9.50 2.13 -10.32
N ALA A 59 -10.21 1.50 -9.37
CA ALA A 59 -10.34 2.02 -8.00
C ALA A 59 -8.97 2.18 -7.32
N ALA A 60 -8.08 1.19 -7.45
CA ALA A 60 -6.74 1.26 -6.89
C ALA A 60 -5.92 2.41 -7.51
N LYS A 61 -5.96 2.58 -8.83
CA LYS A 61 -5.32 3.69 -9.53
C LYS A 61 -5.89 5.04 -9.08
N ARG A 62 -7.22 5.16 -8.99
CA ARG A 62 -7.89 6.38 -8.53
C ARG A 62 -7.47 6.74 -7.10
N VAL A 63 -7.52 5.78 -6.17
CA VAL A 63 -7.11 5.99 -4.77
C VAL A 63 -5.66 6.47 -4.70
N LEU A 64 -4.75 5.84 -5.43
CA LEU A 64 -3.35 6.26 -5.47
C LEU A 64 -3.20 7.67 -6.04
N ALA A 65 -3.85 7.98 -7.17
CA ALA A 65 -3.76 9.29 -7.81
C ALA A 65 -4.35 10.41 -6.93
N GLU A 66 -5.48 10.17 -6.28
CA GLU A 66 -6.10 11.12 -5.34
C GLU A 66 -5.18 11.48 -4.17
N LEU A 67 -4.36 10.52 -3.72
CA LEU A 67 -3.49 10.68 -2.56
C LEU A 67 -2.10 11.20 -2.89
N THR A 68 -1.56 10.87 -4.06
CA THR A 68 -0.18 11.18 -4.43
C THR A 68 -0.04 12.12 -5.62
N GLY A 69 -1.10 12.33 -6.38
CA GLY A 69 -1.07 13.06 -7.65
C GLY A 69 -0.40 12.30 -8.80
N LEU A 70 0.01 11.05 -8.58
CA LEU A 70 0.71 10.25 -9.58
C LEU A 70 -0.24 9.40 -10.40
N GLU A 71 0.01 9.36 -11.71
CA GLU A 71 -0.65 8.47 -12.66
C GLU A 71 0.38 7.50 -13.27
N ASN A 72 -0.11 6.37 -13.80
CA ASN A 72 0.73 5.35 -14.48
C ASN A 72 1.86 4.77 -13.60
N VAL A 73 1.57 4.60 -12.32
CA VAL A 73 2.47 4.00 -11.35
C VAL A 73 2.43 2.48 -11.47
N TYR A 74 3.58 1.83 -11.25
CA TYR A 74 3.62 0.37 -11.12
C TYR A 74 2.77 -0.06 -9.91
N MET A 75 1.77 -0.89 -10.17
CA MET A 75 0.90 -1.46 -9.14
C MET A 75 0.67 -2.94 -9.40
N GLU A 76 0.58 -3.72 -8.33
CA GLU A 76 0.26 -5.14 -8.40
C GLU A 76 -0.67 -5.53 -7.25
N GLN A 77 -1.65 -6.39 -7.55
CA GLN A 77 -2.58 -6.88 -6.55
C GLN A 77 -1.90 -7.85 -5.60
N VAL A 78 -2.01 -7.59 -4.30
CA VAL A 78 -1.50 -8.44 -3.22
C VAL A 78 -2.47 -9.60 -2.94
N GLY A 79 -3.75 -9.29 -2.92
CA GLY A 79 -4.82 -10.27 -2.71
C GLY A 79 -6.03 -9.69 -1.99
N ALA A 80 -6.99 -10.55 -1.71
CA ALA A 80 -8.20 -10.22 -0.98
C ALA A 80 -8.03 -10.50 0.52
N PHE A 81 -8.50 -9.58 1.33
CA PHE A 81 -8.55 -9.64 2.79
C PHE A 81 -10.00 -9.55 3.24
N GLY A 82 -10.53 -10.66 3.71
CA GLY A 82 -11.96 -10.79 3.95
C GLY A 82 -12.32 -11.48 5.26
N ALA A 83 -11.47 -11.41 6.30
CA ALA A 83 -11.84 -11.88 7.64
C ALA A 83 -13.13 -11.19 8.11
N ILE A 84 -13.97 -11.90 8.85
CA ILE A 84 -15.32 -11.42 9.20
C ILE A 84 -15.25 -10.16 10.05
N ASP A 85 -14.27 -10.07 10.91
CA ASP A 85 -14.06 -9.06 11.95
C ASP A 85 -12.89 -8.11 11.64
N ARG A 86 -12.44 -8.08 10.36
CA ARG A 86 -11.30 -7.23 9.97
C ARG A 86 -11.55 -5.72 10.15
N ASP A 87 -12.77 -5.28 9.96
CA ASP A 87 -13.19 -3.89 10.10
C ASP A 87 -14.32 -3.81 11.16
N PRO A 88 -14.15 -3.02 12.23
CA PRO A 88 -15.15 -2.93 13.29
C PRO A 88 -16.40 -2.12 12.89
N GLY A 89 -16.35 -1.38 11.79
CA GLY A 89 -17.46 -0.55 11.33
C GLY A 89 -18.53 -1.34 10.61
N GLU A 90 -18.13 -2.10 9.60
CA GLU A 90 -19.06 -2.84 8.73
C GLU A 90 -18.38 -4.08 8.12
N ARG A 91 -19.17 -4.93 7.47
CA ARG A 91 -18.63 -6.07 6.72
C ARG A 91 -17.97 -5.57 5.44
N VAL A 92 -16.64 -5.51 5.47
CA VAL A 92 -15.79 -5.08 4.35
C VAL A 92 -14.93 -6.24 3.87
N VAL A 93 -14.84 -6.42 2.56
CA VAL A 93 -13.78 -7.20 1.91
C VAL A 93 -12.87 -6.19 1.21
N SER A 94 -11.58 -6.23 1.48
CA SER A 94 -10.62 -5.32 0.84
C SER A 94 -9.71 -6.05 -0.14
N ILE A 95 -9.43 -5.43 -1.27
CA ILE A 95 -8.42 -5.86 -2.21
C ILE A 95 -7.19 -4.97 -1.99
N ALA A 96 -6.10 -5.59 -1.55
CA ALA A 96 -4.85 -4.89 -1.34
C ALA A 96 -4.01 -4.85 -2.61
N TYR A 97 -3.40 -3.68 -2.87
CA TYR A 97 -2.45 -3.44 -3.95
C TYR A 97 -1.17 -2.85 -3.39
N TYR A 98 -0.01 -3.27 -3.88
CA TYR A 98 1.19 -2.50 -3.63
C TYR A 98 1.58 -1.67 -4.85
N ALA A 99 2.14 -0.51 -4.60
CA ALA A 99 2.64 0.41 -5.60
C ALA A 99 4.10 0.78 -5.31
N LEU A 100 4.89 0.97 -6.37
CA LEU A 100 6.28 1.40 -6.29
C LEU A 100 6.39 2.80 -6.90
N ILE A 101 6.75 3.79 -6.10
CA ILE A 101 6.89 5.16 -6.57
C ILE A 101 8.28 5.74 -6.26
N ASN A 102 8.76 6.61 -7.14
CA ASN A 102 9.90 7.44 -6.84
C ASN A 102 9.51 8.52 -5.84
N ILE A 103 10.09 8.49 -4.66
CA ILE A 103 9.78 9.40 -3.56
C ILE A 103 10.01 10.90 -3.88
N ASN A 104 10.66 11.20 -4.99
CA ASN A 104 10.89 12.58 -5.45
C ASN A 104 9.88 13.06 -6.48
N GLU A 105 8.98 12.21 -6.96
CA GLU A 105 8.04 12.53 -8.06
C GLU A 105 6.58 12.70 -7.62
N TYR A 106 6.26 12.55 -6.33
CA TYR A 106 4.89 12.73 -5.84
C TYR A 106 4.55 14.19 -5.50
N ASP A 107 3.27 14.51 -5.47
CA ASP A 107 2.77 15.80 -5.01
C ASP A 107 2.82 15.88 -3.47
N ARG A 108 3.79 16.64 -2.95
CA ARG A 108 4.00 16.79 -1.51
C ARG A 108 2.86 17.51 -0.80
N GLU A 109 2.25 18.52 -1.44
CA GLU A 109 1.14 19.29 -0.86
C GLU A 109 -0.09 18.40 -0.74
N LEU A 110 -0.36 17.58 -1.76
CA LEU A 110 -1.46 16.63 -1.76
C LEU A 110 -1.30 15.57 -0.66
N VAL A 111 -0.13 14.99 -0.51
CA VAL A 111 0.18 14.02 0.54
C VAL A 111 -0.01 14.64 1.94
N GLN A 112 0.48 15.86 2.16
CA GLN A 112 0.28 16.58 3.43
C GLN A 112 -1.19 16.90 3.69
N LYS A 113 -1.95 17.29 2.68
CA LYS A 113 -3.39 17.55 2.79
C LYS A 113 -4.16 16.33 3.27
N HIS A 114 -3.72 15.15 2.90
CA HIS A 114 -4.30 13.88 3.34
C HIS A 114 -3.73 13.39 4.69
N ASN A 115 -2.90 14.19 5.37
CA ASN A 115 -2.26 13.81 6.63
C ASN A 115 -1.44 12.52 6.50
N ALA A 116 -0.70 12.40 5.40
CA ALA A 116 0.11 11.25 5.07
C ALA A 116 1.59 11.52 5.22
N TYR A 117 2.35 10.48 5.60
CA TYR A 117 3.76 10.57 5.95
C TYR A 117 4.53 9.37 5.45
N TRP A 118 5.74 9.60 4.96
CA TRP A 118 6.72 8.55 4.71
C TRP A 118 7.31 8.05 6.02
N VAL A 119 7.24 6.76 6.25
CA VAL A 119 7.77 6.09 7.44
C VAL A 119 8.72 4.98 7.00
N ASN A 120 9.91 4.92 7.61
CA ASN A 120 10.85 3.83 7.35
C ASN A 120 10.19 2.49 7.64
N ILE A 121 10.32 1.55 6.71
CA ILE A 121 9.64 0.25 6.81
C ILE A 121 10.10 -0.59 8.03
N ASN A 122 11.28 -0.28 8.57
CA ASN A 122 11.80 -0.95 9.77
C ASN A 122 11.33 -0.29 11.09
N GLU A 123 10.65 0.86 11.01
CA GLU A 123 10.19 1.66 12.14
C GLU A 123 8.69 1.93 12.08
N LEU A 124 7.93 1.01 11.50
CA LEU A 124 6.48 1.20 11.33
C LEU A 124 5.79 1.30 12.69
N PRO A 125 4.89 2.27 12.86
CA PRO A 125 4.00 2.32 14.01
C PRO A 125 3.00 1.16 13.95
N ALA A 126 2.27 0.94 15.03
CA ALA A 126 1.13 0.04 15.01
C ALA A 126 0.09 0.52 13.98
N LEU A 127 -0.27 -0.36 13.06
CA LEU A 127 -1.29 -0.10 12.05
C LEU A 127 -2.63 -0.70 12.49
N ILE A 128 -3.72 -0.08 12.04
CA ILE A 128 -5.07 -0.56 12.33
C ILE A 128 -5.39 -1.86 11.58
N PHE A 129 -6.40 -2.57 12.05
CA PHE A 129 -7.02 -3.74 11.41
C PHE A 129 -6.01 -4.83 11.03
N ASP A 130 -6.16 -5.37 9.83
CA ASP A 130 -5.27 -6.34 9.20
C ASP A 130 -4.21 -5.70 8.27
N HIS A 131 -4.01 -4.38 8.37
CA HIS A 131 -3.01 -3.66 7.56
C HIS A 131 -1.58 -4.16 7.77
N PRO A 132 -1.13 -4.56 8.99
CA PRO A 132 0.20 -5.16 9.14
C PRO A 132 0.39 -6.40 8.27
N GLU A 133 -0.62 -7.28 8.21
CA GLU A 133 -0.59 -8.49 7.38
C GLU A 133 -0.52 -8.15 5.87
N MET A 134 -1.25 -7.12 5.43
CA MET A 134 -1.18 -6.63 4.05
C MET A 134 0.22 -6.14 3.69
N VAL A 135 0.86 -5.36 4.60
CA VAL A 135 2.23 -4.85 4.40
C VAL A 135 3.22 -5.99 4.30
N ASP A 136 3.15 -6.98 5.21
CA ASP A 136 4.08 -8.10 5.22
C ASP A 136 3.98 -8.93 3.93
N LYS A 137 2.76 -9.22 3.50
CA LYS A 137 2.51 -9.94 2.24
C LYS A 137 3.00 -9.15 1.01
N ALA A 138 2.76 -7.84 0.98
CA ALA A 138 3.23 -6.97 -0.09
C ALA A 138 4.77 -6.92 -0.16
N ARG A 139 5.45 -6.84 0.99
CA ARG A 139 6.92 -6.88 1.09
C ARG A 139 7.48 -8.17 0.52
N GLU A 140 6.89 -9.30 0.90
CA GLU A 140 7.32 -10.61 0.41
C GLU A 140 7.13 -10.72 -1.11
N MET A 141 5.98 -10.30 -1.64
CA MET A 141 5.72 -10.27 -3.07
C MET A 141 6.69 -9.36 -3.82
N MET A 142 6.93 -8.14 -3.32
CA MET A 142 7.90 -7.21 -3.90
C MET A 142 9.30 -7.84 -3.98
N LYS A 143 9.75 -8.49 -2.90
CA LYS A 143 11.04 -9.17 -2.84
C LYS A 143 11.14 -10.31 -3.85
N GLN A 144 10.12 -11.17 -3.91
CA GLN A 144 10.07 -12.27 -4.87
C GLN A 144 10.09 -11.75 -6.31
N LYS A 145 9.29 -10.74 -6.59
CA LYS A 145 9.20 -10.12 -7.92
C LYS A 145 10.52 -9.45 -8.31
N ALA A 146 11.14 -8.71 -7.42
CA ALA A 146 12.43 -8.05 -7.65
C ALA A 146 13.58 -9.04 -7.94
N SER A 147 13.46 -10.29 -7.52
CA SER A 147 14.46 -11.34 -7.81
C SER A 147 14.41 -11.85 -9.25
N VAL A 148 13.30 -11.65 -9.94
CA VAL A 148 13.06 -12.20 -11.31
C VAL A 148 12.75 -11.10 -12.35
N GLU A 149 12.31 -9.93 -11.92
CA GLU A 149 11.96 -8.80 -12.77
C GLU A 149 12.58 -7.50 -12.25
N PRO A 150 12.94 -6.55 -13.13
CA PRO A 150 13.59 -5.30 -12.74
C PRO A 150 12.60 -4.25 -12.18
N ILE A 151 11.66 -4.66 -11.33
CA ILE A 151 10.63 -3.76 -10.78
C ILE A 151 11.21 -2.64 -9.92
N GLY A 152 12.39 -2.85 -9.34
CA GLY A 152 13.07 -1.86 -8.51
C GLY A 152 13.34 -0.53 -9.23
N PHE A 153 13.42 -0.53 -10.56
CA PHE A 153 13.58 0.70 -11.32
C PHE A 153 12.43 1.71 -11.14
N ASN A 154 11.24 1.24 -10.77
CA ASN A 154 10.10 2.12 -10.46
C ASN A 154 10.31 2.95 -9.17
N LEU A 155 11.25 2.55 -8.32
CA LEU A 155 11.61 3.23 -7.08
C LEU A 155 12.75 4.25 -7.26
N LEU A 156 13.43 4.23 -8.41
CA LEU A 156 14.59 5.07 -8.70
C LEU A 156 14.21 6.24 -9.62
N PRO A 157 14.95 7.36 -9.56
CA PRO A 157 14.82 8.42 -10.55
C PRO A 157 15.22 7.92 -11.94
N LYS A 158 14.80 8.63 -13.00
CA LYS A 158 15.13 8.25 -14.40
C LYS A 158 16.62 8.10 -14.67
N LEU A 159 17.44 8.85 -13.95
CA LEU A 159 18.90 8.76 -13.97
C LEU A 159 19.37 8.37 -12.57
N PHE A 160 20.00 7.24 -12.45
CA PHE A 160 20.53 6.72 -11.20
C PHE A 160 21.93 6.12 -11.39
N THR A 161 22.69 6.02 -10.31
CA THR A 161 24.00 5.37 -10.28
C THR A 161 23.87 3.87 -9.99
N LEU A 162 24.90 3.10 -10.36
CA LEU A 162 24.98 1.69 -9.99
C LEU A 162 24.96 1.49 -8.47
N SER A 163 25.54 2.41 -7.69
CA SER A 163 25.51 2.37 -6.23
C SER A 163 24.10 2.54 -5.68
N GLN A 164 23.30 3.42 -6.27
CA GLN A 164 21.88 3.57 -5.88
C GLN A 164 21.08 2.32 -6.21
N LEU A 165 21.31 1.71 -7.36
CA LEU A 165 20.68 0.44 -7.74
C LEU A 165 21.06 -0.67 -6.78
N GLN A 166 22.34 -0.80 -6.44
CA GLN A 166 22.82 -1.79 -5.47
C GLN A 166 22.17 -1.59 -4.10
N SER A 167 22.19 -0.36 -3.56
CA SER A 167 21.58 -0.02 -2.27
C SER A 167 20.07 -0.33 -2.25
N LEU A 168 19.36 -0.10 -3.35
CA LEU A 168 17.96 -0.43 -3.47
C LEU A 168 17.72 -1.94 -3.33
N TYR A 169 18.45 -2.77 -4.09
CA TYR A 169 18.26 -4.22 -4.02
C TYR A 169 18.71 -4.81 -2.68
N GLU A 170 19.73 -4.22 -2.05
CA GLU A 170 20.11 -4.55 -0.67
C GLU A 170 18.97 -4.20 0.30
N ALA A 171 18.37 -3.01 0.21
CA ALA A 171 17.24 -2.59 1.06
C ALA A 171 16.01 -3.51 0.89
N ILE A 172 15.65 -3.90 -0.34
CA ILE A 172 14.58 -4.85 -0.62
C ILE A 172 14.88 -6.21 0.01
N SER A 173 16.13 -6.65 0.00
CA SER A 173 16.56 -7.97 0.49
C SER A 173 16.63 -8.02 2.03
N VAL A 174 17.15 -6.97 2.68
CA VAL A 174 17.42 -6.92 4.14
C VAL A 174 16.16 -6.63 4.95
N SER A 175 15.19 -5.92 4.40
CA SER A 175 13.96 -5.52 5.11
C SER A 175 13.16 -6.71 5.70
N TYR A 176 13.59 -7.96 5.46
CA TYR A 176 12.96 -9.18 5.97
C TYR A 176 13.61 -9.78 7.23
N THR A 177 14.87 -9.44 7.56
CA THR A 177 15.62 -10.14 8.61
C THR A 177 15.26 -9.72 10.03
N HIS A 178 14.69 -8.53 10.23
CA HIS A 178 14.41 -8.00 11.57
C HIS A 178 13.09 -8.47 12.20
N LEU A 179 12.10 -8.91 11.42
CA LEU A 179 10.80 -9.33 11.97
C LEU A 179 10.80 -10.75 12.55
N ARG A 180 11.67 -11.64 12.11
CA ARG A 180 11.79 -13.01 12.68
C ARG A 180 12.54 -13.07 14.01
N ALA A 181 13.20 -12.01 14.43
CA ALA A 181 13.95 -11.99 15.69
C ALA A 181 13.09 -11.71 16.94
N HIS A 182 11.82 -11.35 16.76
CA HIS A 182 10.88 -11.06 17.86
C HIS A 182 9.84 -12.16 18.12
N GLU A 183 9.88 -13.27 17.38
CA GLU A 183 8.96 -14.42 17.56
C GLU A 183 9.57 -15.63 18.30
N THR A 184 10.62 -15.42 19.10
CA THR A 184 11.17 -16.47 19.98
C THR A 184 11.15 -16.06 21.43
#